data_1ddf20f9a66578b4bc600f6e875b6734
#
_entry.id   1ddf20f9a66578b4bc600f6e875b6734
#
_cell.length_a   1.000
_cell.length_b   1.000
_cell.length_c   1.000
_cell.angle_alpha   90.00
_cell.angle_beta   90.00
_cell.angle_gamma   90.00
#
_symmetry.space_group_name_H-M   'P 1'
#
loop_
_entity.id
_entity.type
_entity.pdbx_description
1 polymer ?
#
loop_
_entity_poly.entity_id
_entity_poly.type
_entity_poly.pdbx_seq_one_letter_code
_entity_poly.pdbx_strand_id
1 'polypeptide(L)'
;PEQQARLYAAHVLVIGAGGLGCPVMQALAATGVGEITVVDDDVVSLSNIHRQILFGAPDVGRKKVEVAAERLRELQPGITVHAVDARLTEENILASLEGVDVLIDGSDTFTTKFLAADAAEISGTPLVWGSVLRYRGDVALWWSGPGAPADGAGMRDLYPAQPDPDSVPDCATAGV
;
A
#
# COMPACT_ATOMS: atom_id res chain seq x y z
N PRO A 1 -5.93 -14.19 22.63
CA PRO A 1 -6.89 -14.85 21.70
C PRO A 1 -7.78 -13.86 20.94
N GLU A 2 -8.38 -12.88 21.63
CA GLU A 2 -9.32 -11.92 21.00
C GLU A 2 -8.62 -10.99 19.99
N GLN A 3 -7.48 -10.43 20.34
CA GLN A 3 -6.69 -9.57 19.45
C GLN A 3 -6.23 -10.32 18.18
N GLN A 4 -5.83 -11.58 18.34
CA GLN A 4 -5.44 -12.41 17.20
C GLN A 4 -6.64 -12.72 16.30
N ALA A 5 -7.83 -12.94 16.87
CA ALA A 5 -9.04 -13.14 16.08
C ALA A 5 -9.42 -11.88 15.28
N ARG A 6 -9.21 -10.69 15.85
CA ARG A 6 -9.41 -9.41 15.15
C ARG A 6 -8.43 -9.22 13.99
N LEU A 7 -7.15 -9.55 14.19
CA LEU A 7 -6.17 -9.53 13.10
C LEU A 7 -6.53 -10.51 11.98
N TYR A 8 -6.95 -11.71 12.35
CA TYR A 8 -7.34 -12.73 11.37
C TYR A 8 -8.62 -12.36 10.59
N ALA A 9 -9.49 -11.54 11.17
CA ALA A 9 -10.68 -11.04 10.49
C ALA A 9 -10.43 -9.75 9.68
N ALA A 10 -9.27 -9.12 9.85
CA ALA A 10 -8.97 -7.84 9.20
C ALA A 10 -8.62 -8.00 7.73
N HIS A 11 -9.13 -7.08 6.92
CA HIS A 11 -8.81 -6.92 5.50
C HIS A 11 -7.98 -5.65 5.29
N VAL A 12 -6.78 -5.79 4.73
CA VAL A 12 -5.86 -4.69 4.44
C VAL A 12 -5.64 -4.58 2.94
N LEU A 13 -5.86 -3.38 2.38
CA LEU A 13 -5.48 -3.08 1.01
C LEU A 13 -4.13 -2.37 0.98
N VAL A 14 -3.20 -2.89 0.18
CA VAL A 14 -1.85 -2.32 0.00
C VAL A 14 -1.69 -1.83 -1.44
N ILE A 15 -1.46 -0.54 -1.60
CA ILE A 15 -1.13 0.08 -2.88
C ILE A 15 0.38 0.00 -3.09
N GLY A 16 0.78 -0.67 -4.16
CA GLY A 16 2.18 -0.83 -4.56
C GLY A 16 2.88 -2.03 -3.92
N ALA A 17 3.42 -2.90 -4.76
CA ALA A 17 4.32 -3.99 -4.39
C ALA A 17 5.79 -3.60 -4.59
N GLY A 18 6.13 -2.40 -4.13
CA GLY A 18 7.46 -1.80 -4.20
C GLY A 18 8.29 -2.01 -2.94
N GLY A 19 9.28 -1.13 -2.75
CA GLY A 19 10.20 -1.17 -1.60
C GLY A 19 9.53 -0.92 -0.24
N LEU A 20 8.39 -0.22 -0.20
CA LEU A 20 7.57 -0.04 1.00
C LEU A 20 6.51 -1.14 1.14
N GLY A 21 5.81 -1.47 0.05
CA GLY A 21 4.73 -2.47 0.09
C GLY A 21 5.21 -3.88 0.41
N CYS A 22 6.34 -4.32 -0.16
CA CYS A 22 6.86 -5.68 0.08
C CYS A 22 7.10 -5.98 1.56
N PRO A 23 7.91 -5.20 2.31
CA PRO A 23 8.15 -5.48 3.73
C PRO A 23 6.88 -5.33 4.58
N VAL A 24 5.99 -4.40 4.25
CA VAL A 24 4.71 -4.23 4.96
C VAL A 24 3.83 -5.46 4.78
N MET A 25 3.61 -5.92 3.56
CA MET A 25 2.80 -7.12 3.31
C MET A 25 3.37 -8.36 3.99
N GLN A 26 4.71 -8.52 3.96
CA GLN A 26 5.37 -9.62 4.66
C GLN A 26 5.13 -9.57 6.17
N ALA A 27 5.24 -8.38 6.79
CA ALA A 27 4.99 -8.21 8.21
C ALA A 27 3.51 -8.47 8.57
N LEU A 28 2.56 -7.97 7.78
CA LEU A 28 1.13 -8.20 7.98
C LEU A 28 0.79 -9.69 7.92
N ALA A 29 1.26 -10.40 6.90
CA ALA A 29 1.06 -11.84 6.79
C ALA A 29 1.67 -12.58 7.99
N ALA A 30 2.91 -12.28 8.35
CA ALA A 30 3.60 -12.92 9.47
C ALA A 30 2.93 -12.68 10.82
N THR A 31 2.24 -11.55 11.01
CA THR A 31 1.50 -11.22 12.24
C THR A 31 0.10 -11.82 12.30
N GLY A 32 -0.39 -12.39 11.21
CA GLY A 32 -1.67 -13.11 11.16
C GLY A 32 -2.85 -12.27 10.71
N VAL A 33 -2.63 -11.24 9.89
CA VAL A 33 -3.71 -10.58 9.14
C VAL A 33 -4.31 -11.62 8.19
N GLY A 34 -5.65 -11.74 8.17
CA GLY A 34 -6.32 -12.80 7.45
C GLY A 34 -6.56 -12.51 5.97
N GLU A 35 -6.63 -11.24 5.59
CA GLU A 35 -6.94 -10.86 4.21
C GLU A 35 -6.09 -9.66 3.77
N ILE A 36 -5.44 -9.79 2.61
CA ILE A 36 -4.67 -8.72 1.97
C ILE A 36 -5.09 -8.60 0.51
N THR A 37 -5.44 -7.38 0.09
CA THR A 37 -5.51 -7.02 -1.33
C THR A 37 -4.26 -6.25 -1.69
N VAL A 38 -3.52 -6.70 -2.70
CA VAL A 38 -2.37 -5.99 -3.25
C VAL A 38 -2.71 -5.48 -4.65
N VAL A 39 -2.50 -4.18 -4.86
CA VAL A 39 -2.76 -3.51 -6.15
C VAL A 39 -1.46 -2.94 -6.69
N ASP A 40 -1.04 -3.39 -7.88
CA ASP A 40 0.15 -2.92 -8.58
C ASP A 40 0.04 -3.35 -10.06
N ASP A 41 0.41 -2.51 -11.01
CA ASP A 41 0.32 -2.79 -12.45
C ASP A 41 1.67 -3.14 -13.08
N ASP A 42 2.73 -3.23 -12.28
CA ASP A 42 4.09 -3.48 -12.74
C ASP A 42 4.46 -4.97 -12.85
N VAL A 43 5.58 -5.19 -13.51
CA VAL A 43 6.30 -6.47 -13.50
C VAL A 43 7.57 -6.39 -12.66
N VAL A 44 8.03 -7.53 -12.18
CA VAL A 44 9.30 -7.64 -11.45
C VAL A 44 10.46 -7.29 -12.38
N SER A 45 11.31 -6.38 -11.95
CA SER A 45 12.54 -5.99 -12.65
C SER A 45 13.77 -6.31 -11.81
N LEU A 46 14.86 -6.70 -12.46
CA LEU A 46 16.13 -7.01 -11.82
C LEU A 46 16.65 -5.83 -10.98
N SER A 47 16.44 -4.60 -11.45
CA SER A 47 16.84 -3.37 -10.77
C SER A 47 16.04 -3.10 -9.47
N ASN A 48 14.97 -3.83 -9.23
CA ASN A 48 14.11 -3.62 -8.04
C ASN A 48 14.42 -4.58 -6.89
N ILE A 49 15.04 -5.74 -7.16
CA ILE A 49 15.19 -6.85 -6.21
C ILE A 49 15.92 -6.45 -4.93
N HIS A 50 16.86 -5.51 -5.00
CA HIS A 50 17.64 -5.07 -3.85
C HIS A 50 16.80 -4.44 -2.72
N ARG A 51 15.56 -3.98 -3.02
CA ARG A 51 14.65 -3.38 -2.03
C ARG A 51 13.24 -3.99 -2.01
N GLN A 52 12.83 -4.68 -3.06
CA GLN A 52 11.52 -5.33 -3.17
C GLN A 52 11.63 -6.80 -2.75
N ILE A 53 11.72 -7.01 -1.46
CA ILE A 53 12.19 -8.26 -0.81
C ILE A 53 11.30 -9.50 -1.03
N LEU A 54 10.10 -9.35 -1.57
CA LEU A 54 9.24 -10.49 -1.95
C LEU A 54 9.66 -11.13 -3.28
N PHE A 55 10.56 -10.49 -4.05
CA PHE A 55 10.93 -10.91 -5.38
C PHE A 55 12.38 -11.37 -5.48
N GLY A 56 12.63 -12.34 -6.33
CA GLY A 56 13.96 -12.85 -6.66
C GLY A 56 14.25 -12.81 -8.16
N ALA A 57 15.48 -13.13 -8.54
CA ALA A 57 15.90 -13.15 -9.95
C ALA A 57 15.02 -14.06 -10.85
N PRO A 58 14.52 -15.22 -10.37
CA PRO A 58 13.64 -16.06 -11.17
C PRO A 58 12.26 -15.43 -11.47
N ASP A 59 11.86 -14.39 -10.72
CA ASP A 59 10.56 -13.75 -10.87
C ASP A 59 10.56 -12.62 -11.90
N VAL A 60 11.72 -12.25 -12.44
CA VAL A 60 11.86 -11.15 -13.42
C VAL A 60 10.92 -11.35 -14.61
N GLY A 61 10.13 -10.31 -14.91
CA GLY A 61 9.12 -10.30 -15.97
C GLY A 61 7.74 -10.81 -15.57
N ARG A 62 7.59 -11.40 -14.38
CA ARG A 62 6.27 -11.80 -13.83
C ARG A 62 5.55 -10.59 -13.22
N LYS A 63 4.23 -10.63 -13.13
CA LYS A 63 3.44 -9.60 -12.45
C LYS A 63 3.78 -9.56 -10.97
N LYS A 64 4.07 -8.35 -10.43
CA LYS A 64 4.43 -8.17 -9.03
C LYS A 64 3.35 -8.68 -8.08
N VAL A 65 2.09 -8.40 -8.38
CA VAL A 65 0.95 -8.82 -7.53
C VAL A 65 0.79 -10.33 -7.45
N GLU A 66 1.06 -11.06 -8.55
CA GLU A 66 0.99 -12.53 -8.57
C GLU A 66 2.08 -13.14 -7.71
N VAL A 67 3.32 -12.68 -7.90
CA VAL A 67 4.47 -13.18 -7.12
C VAL A 67 4.31 -12.83 -5.64
N ALA A 68 3.87 -11.60 -5.32
CA ALA A 68 3.60 -11.20 -3.94
C ALA A 68 2.55 -12.13 -3.30
N ALA A 69 1.44 -12.40 -3.99
CA ALA A 69 0.40 -13.28 -3.48
C ALA A 69 0.89 -14.72 -3.23
N GLU A 70 1.73 -15.26 -4.13
CA GLU A 70 2.37 -16.57 -3.93
C GLU A 70 3.22 -16.58 -2.65
N ARG A 71 4.12 -15.61 -2.48
CA ARG A 71 5.01 -15.52 -1.32
C ARG A 71 4.27 -15.34 0.00
N LEU A 72 3.23 -14.52 0.01
CA LEU A 72 2.42 -14.30 1.21
C LEU A 72 1.66 -15.57 1.62
N ARG A 73 1.13 -16.34 0.67
CA ARG A 73 0.47 -17.63 0.94
C ARG A 73 1.46 -18.70 1.40
N GLU A 74 2.70 -18.68 0.89
CA GLU A 74 3.78 -19.55 1.39
C GLU A 74 4.16 -19.21 2.82
N LEU A 75 4.22 -17.91 3.17
CA LEU A 75 4.54 -17.43 4.51
C LEU A 75 3.45 -17.75 5.52
N GLN A 76 2.18 -17.60 5.13
CA GLN A 76 1.00 -17.86 5.98
C GLN A 76 -0.05 -18.64 5.18
N PRO A 77 -0.11 -19.97 5.31
CA PRO A 77 -1.02 -20.80 4.51
C PRO A 77 -2.53 -20.53 4.70
N GLY A 78 -2.93 -19.80 5.74
CA GLY A 78 -4.33 -19.44 6.00
C GLY A 78 -4.76 -18.08 5.48
N ILE A 79 -3.85 -17.32 4.87
CA ILE A 79 -4.16 -15.97 4.40
C ILE A 79 -4.93 -15.97 3.08
N THR A 80 -5.93 -15.10 2.97
CA THR A 80 -6.56 -14.75 1.69
C THR A 80 -5.80 -13.60 1.04
N VAL A 81 -5.31 -13.77 -0.18
CA VAL A 81 -4.62 -12.71 -0.91
C VAL A 81 -5.28 -12.48 -2.26
N HIS A 82 -5.73 -11.24 -2.50
CA HIS A 82 -6.26 -10.78 -3.78
C HIS A 82 -5.17 -10.03 -4.53
N ALA A 83 -4.74 -10.59 -5.66
CA ALA A 83 -3.77 -9.98 -6.56
C ALA A 83 -4.50 -9.16 -7.62
N VAL A 84 -4.40 -7.85 -7.58
CA VAL A 84 -5.08 -6.93 -8.49
C VAL A 84 -4.04 -6.27 -9.40
N ASP A 85 -3.92 -6.81 -10.63
CA ASP A 85 -3.06 -6.26 -11.69
C ASP A 85 -3.75 -5.06 -12.34
N ALA A 86 -3.72 -3.94 -11.68
CA ALA A 86 -4.35 -2.71 -12.14
C ALA A 86 -3.70 -1.46 -11.52
N ARG A 87 -3.83 -0.34 -12.23
CA ARG A 87 -3.57 0.98 -11.68
C ARG A 87 -4.83 1.52 -11.01
N LEU A 88 -4.68 2.07 -9.81
CA LEU A 88 -5.77 2.79 -9.17
C LEU A 88 -6.02 4.14 -9.84
N THR A 89 -7.29 4.43 -10.07
CA THR A 89 -7.80 5.66 -10.68
C THR A 89 -9.00 6.17 -9.88
N GLU A 90 -9.44 7.39 -10.15
CA GLU A 90 -10.67 7.96 -9.56
C GLU A 90 -11.91 7.09 -9.79
N GLU A 91 -11.91 6.31 -10.89
CA GLU A 91 -13.05 5.47 -11.28
C GLU A 91 -13.14 4.16 -10.50
N ASN A 92 -12.01 3.64 -10.00
CA ASN A 92 -11.97 2.30 -9.38
C ASN A 92 -11.58 2.28 -7.91
N ILE A 93 -10.97 3.34 -7.39
CA ILE A 93 -10.38 3.31 -6.03
C ILE A 93 -11.44 3.16 -4.93
N LEU A 94 -12.58 3.84 -5.05
CA LEU A 94 -13.63 3.75 -4.03
C LEU A 94 -14.25 2.34 -3.96
N ALA A 95 -14.46 1.69 -5.11
CA ALA A 95 -14.94 0.31 -5.15
C ALA A 95 -13.89 -0.66 -4.56
N SER A 96 -12.60 -0.36 -4.72
CA SER A 96 -11.52 -1.17 -4.15
C SER A 96 -11.44 -1.08 -2.62
N LEU A 97 -12.04 -0.05 -2.00
CA LEU A 97 -12.06 0.15 -0.55
C LEU A 97 -13.28 -0.50 0.14
N GLU A 98 -14.21 -1.09 -0.60
CA GLU A 98 -15.36 -1.78 -0.01
C GLU A 98 -14.91 -2.97 0.86
N GLY A 99 -15.28 -2.94 2.15
CA GLY A 99 -14.90 -3.99 3.10
C GLY A 99 -13.44 -3.97 3.57
N VAL A 100 -12.68 -2.93 3.25
CA VAL A 100 -11.30 -2.75 3.68
C VAL A 100 -11.27 -2.04 5.05
N ASP A 101 -10.58 -2.63 6.02
CA ASP A 101 -10.40 -2.06 7.35
C ASP A 101 -9.28 -1.02 7.42
N VAL A 102 -8.21 -1.21 6.63
CA VAL A 102 -7.05 -0.33 6.57
C VAL A 102 -6.51 -0.25 5.16
N LEU A 103 -6.29 0.96 4.68
CA LEU A 103 -5.55 1.24 3.46
C LEU A 103 -4.09 1.52 3.78
N ILE A 104 -3.16 0.92 3.03
CA ILE A 104 -1.72 1.21 3.13
C ILE A 104 -1.22 1.71 1.79
N ASP A 105 -0.65 2.89 1.79
CA ASP A 105 -0.02 3.47 0.60
C ASP A 105 1.50 3.27 0.63
N GLY A 106 1.96 2.35 -0.21
CA GLY A 106 3.37 2.10 -0.52
C GLY A 106 3.78 2.58 -1.91
N SER A 107 2.97 3.43 -2.55
CA SER A 107 3.28 3.99 -3.87
C SER A 107 4.42 5.01 -3.82
N ASP A 108 5.00 5.30 -4.97
CA ASP A 108 6.12 6.23 -5.14
C ASP A 108 5.73 7.54 -5.86
N THR A 109 4.47 7.71 -6.26
CA THR A 109 3.99 8.91 -6.94
C THR A 109 3.05 9.73 -6.08
N PHE A 110 3.19 11.06 -6.12
CA PHE A 110 2.27 11.96 -5.41
C PHE A 110 0.84 11.85 -5.92
N THR A 111 0.65 11.61 -7.21
CA THR A 111 -0.70 11.41 -7.80
C THR A 111 -1.42 10.26 -7.11
N THR A 112 -0.78 9.10 -6.97
CA THR A 112 -1.37 7.96 -6.27
C THR A 112 -1.58 8.24 -4.79
N LYS A 113 -0.62 8.92 -4.13
CA LYS A 113 -0.71 9.26 -2.71
C LYS A 113 -1.90 10.18 -2.40
N PHE A 114 -2.11 11.20 -3.21
CA PHE A 114 -3.25 12.11 -3.06
C PHE A 114 -4.57 11.44 -3.40
N LEU A 115 -4.61 10.63 -4.46
CA LEU A 115 -5.78 9.81 -4.81
C LEU A 115 -6.17 8.87 -3.65
N ALA A 116 -5.20 8.17 -3.08
CA ALA A 116 -5.42 7.28 -1.94
C ALA A 116 -5.94 8.02 -0.71
N ALA A 117 -5.37 9.20 -0.41
CA ALA A 117 -5.78 10.01 0.72
C ALA A 117 -7.21 10.56 0.57
N ASP A 118 -7.56 11.06 -0.62
CA ASP A 118 -8.90 11.56 -0.89
C ASP A 118 -9.93 10.42 -0.82
N ALA A 119 -9.63 9.27 -1.38
CA ALA A 119 -10.52 8.11 -1.33
C ALA A 119 -10.68 7.57 0.09
N ALA A 120 -9.61 7.53 0.88
CA ALA A 120 -9.64 7.14 2.29
C ALA A 120 -10.53 8.07 3.12
N GLU A 121 -10.44 9.38 2.91
CA GLU A 121 -11.30 10.37 3.57
C GLU A 121 -12.77 10.20 3.17
N ILE A 122 -13.07 10.02 1.88
CA ILE A 122 -14.44 9.83 1.38
C ILE A 122 -15.06 8.56 1.94
N SER A 123 -14.32 7.45 1.98
CA SER A 123 -14.78 6.16 2.50
C SER A 123 -14.76 6.05 4.03
N GLY A 124 -14.01 6.92 4.72
CA GLY A 124 -13.74 6.83 6.15
C GLY A 124 -12.74 5.72 6.52
N THR A 125 -12.03 5.15 5.55
CA THR A 125 -11.02 4.12 5.77
C THR A 125 -9.74 4.74 6.33
N PRO A 126 -9.18 4.26 7.45
CA PRO A 126 -7.88 4.73 7.93
C PRO A 126 -6.78 4.42 6.91
N LEU A 127 -5.94 5.43 6.61
CA LEU A 127 -4.82 5.32 5.68
C LEU A 127 -3.49 5.37 6.44
N VAL A 128 -2.71 4.30 6.38
CA VAL A 128 -1.30 4.32 6.74
C VAL A 128 -0.49 4.70 5.50
N TRP A 129 0.12 5.86 5.57
CA TRP A 129 0.85 6.46 4.46
C TRP A 129 2.36 6.44 4.74
N GLY A 130 3.14 6.03 3.74
CA GLY A 130 4.59 6.04 3.79
C GLY A 130 5.21 6.78 2.60
N SER A 131 6.30 7.49 2.83
CA SER A 131 7.09 8.12 1.78
C SER A 131 8.57 8.06 2.13
N VAL A 132 9.39 7.79 1.12
CA VAL A 132 10.86 7.77 1.28
C VAL A 132 11.46 8.61 0.17
N LEU A 133 12.39 9.50 0.55
CA LEU A 133 13.18 10.28 -0.39
C LEU A 133 14.61 10.39 0.14
N ARG A 134 15.57 9.77 -0.57
CA ARG A 134 16.99 9.73 -0.17
C ARG A 134 17.17 9.18 1.25
N TYR A 135 17.53 10.05 2.20
CA TYR A 135 17.84 9.70 3.60
C TYR A 135 16.70 10.05 4.57
N ARG A 136 15.55 10.46 4.05
CA ARG A 136 14.36 10.81 4.84
C ARG A 136 13.23 9.84 4.53
N GLY A 137 12.60 9.34 5.59
CA GLY A 137 11.34 8.61 5.51
C GLY A 137 10.31 9.29 6.39
N ASP A 138 9.10 9.42 5.86
CA ASP A 138 7.94 9.94 6.57
C ASP A 138 6.87 8.84 6.63
N VAL A 139 6.22 8.71 7.78
CA VAL A 139 5.10 7.80 8.01
C VAL A 139 4.00 8.55 8.74
N ALA A 140 2.77 8.36 8.33
CA ALA A 140 1.61 8.98 8.99
C ALA A 140 0.40 8.05 8.95
N LEU A 141 -0.49 8.22 9.93
CA LEU A 141 -1.84 7.72 9.91
C LEU A 141 -2.77 8.90 9.61
N TRP A 142 -3.50 8.80 8.49
CA TRP A 142 -4.53 9.74 8.11
C TRP A 142 -5.89 9.06 8.31
N TRP A 143 -6.72 9.65 9.13
CA TRP A 143 -8.06 9.13 9.36
C TRP A 143 -9.01 10.30 9.61
N SER A 144 -9.74 10.65 8.59
CA SER A 144 -10.79 11.68 8.56
C SER A 144 -12.02 11.15 7.82
N GLY A 145 -13.10 11.91 7.82
CA GLY A 145 -14.34 11.50 7.16
C GLY A 145 -15.23 10.58 8.03
N PRO A 146 -16.11 9.78 7.40
CA PRO A 146 -17.09 8.97 8.12
C PRO A 146 -16.45 7.96 9.07
N GLY A 147 -16.86 7.95 10.34
CA GLY A 147 -16.37 6.99 11.35
C GLY A 147 -15.00 7.32 11.96
N ALA A 148 -14.34 8.38 11.51
CA ALA A 148 -13.08 8.82 12.08
C ALA A 148 -13.23 9.37 13.51
N PRO A 149 -12.17 9.34 14.35
CA PRO A 149 -12.15 10.03 15.63
C PRO A 149 -12.38 11.52 15.49
N ALA A 150 -12.90 12.17 16.55
CA ALA A 150 -13.18 13.61 16.52
C ALA A 150 -11.94 14.49 16.31
N ASP A 151 -10.76 13.99 16.67
CA ASP A 151 -9.44 14.60 16.46
C ASP A 151 -8.67 13.98 15.27
N GLY A 152 -9.36 13.23 14.44
CA GLY A 152 -8.80 12.65 13.22
C GLY A 152 -8.39 13.71 12.21
N ALA A 153 -7.30 13.48 11.49
CA ALA A 153 -6.78 14.37 10.47
C ALA A 153 -6.62 13.65 9.13
N GLY A 154 -6.90 14.37 8.04
CA GLY A 154 -6.64 13.96 6.68
C GLY A 154 -5.29 14.45 6.17
N MET A 155 -4.79 13.84 5.11
CA MET A 155 -3.52 14.26 4.51
C MET A 155 -3.56 15.73 4.04
N ARG A 156 -4.71 16.20 3.56
CA ARG A 156 -4.88 17.57 3.07
C ARG A 156 -4.85 18.64 4.16
N ASP A 157 -4.98 18.26 5.43
CA ASP A 157 -4.77 19.19 6.54
C ASP A 157 -3.29 19.61 6.68
N LEU A 158 -2.36 18.72 6.29
CA LEU A 158 -0.93 19.00 6.29
C LEU A 158 -0.40 19.38 4.89
N TYR A 159 -0.93 18.72 3.84
CA TYR A 159 -0.55 18.93 2.44
C TYR A 159 -1.79 19.34 1.62
N PRO A 160 -2.18 20.62 1.62
CA PRO A 160 -3.43 21.07 1.00
C PRO A 160 -3.49 20.85 -0.52
N ALA A 161 -2.35 20.85 -1.19
CA ALA A 161 -2.24 20.68 -2.63
C ALA A 161 -1.14 19.69 -3.00
N GLN A 162 -1.38 18.95 -4.07
CA GLN A 162 -0.35 18.09 -4.67
C GLN A 162 0.80 18.97 -5.18
N PRO A 163 2.07 18.60 -4.91
CA PRO A 163 3.22 19.27 -5.50
C PRO A 163 3.18 19.17 -7.03
N ASP A 164 3.75 20.15 -7.70
CA ASP A 164 3.95 20.09 -9.14
C ASP A 164 4.81 18.84 -9.48
N PRO A 165 4.35 17.94 -10.35
CA PRO A 165 5.10 16.75 -10.74
C PRO A 165 6.53 17.06 -11.21
N ASP A 166 6.75 18.18 -11.88
CA ASP A 166 8.05 18.61 -12.37
C ASP A 166 8.98 19.14 -11.25
N SER A 167 8.43 19.43 -10.07
CA SER A 167 9.18 19.96 -8.92
C SER A 167 9.76 18.89 -8.00
N VAL A 168 9.38 17.62 -8.19
CA VAL A 168 9.72 16.52 -7.29
C VAL A 168 10.57 15.49 -8.02
N PRO A 169 11.78 15.15 -7.54
CA PRO A 169 12.58 14.09 -8.11
C PRO A 169 11.85 12.74 -7.94
N ASP A 170 11.84 11.92 -8.99
CA ASP A 170 11.38 10.55 -8.92
C ASP A 170 12.34 9.65 -8.10
N CYS A 171 11.90 8.45 -7.72
CA CYS A 171 12.73 7.50 -6.97
C CYS A 171 14.00 7.10 -7.72
N ALA A 172 13.96 7.05 -9.05
CA ALA A 172 15.13 6.69 -9.87
C ALA A 172 16.20 7.79 -9.86
N THR A 173 15.80 9.06 -9.93
CA THR A 173 16.69 10.22 -9.81
C THR A 173 17.12 10.50 -8.36
N ALA A 174 16.31 10.11 -7.39
CA ALA A 174 16.62 10.30 -5.97
C ALA A 174 17.59 9.23 -5.41
N GLY A 175 17.81 8.13 -6.12
CA GLY A 175 18.73 7.06 -5.71
C GLY A 175 18.17 6.15 -4.62
N VAL A 176 16.87 5.89 -4.62
CA VAL A 176 16.18 4.98 -3.68
C VAL A 176 15.72 3.73 -4.40
#